data_6c1af7cd32bd7e084b16c1ee44496dec
#
_entry.id   6c1af7cd32bd7e084b16c1ee44496dec
#
_cell.length_a   1.000
_cell.length_b   1.000
_cell.length_c   1.000
_cell.angle_alpha   90.00
_cell.angle_beta   90.00
_cell.angle_gamma   90.00
#
_symmetry.space_group_name_H-M   'P 1'
#
loop_
_entity.id
_entity.type
_entity.pdbx_description
1 polymer ?
#
loop_
_entity_poly.entity_id
_entity_poly.type
_entity_poly.pdbx_seq_one_letter_code
_entity_poly.pdbx_strand_id
1 'polypeptide(L)'
;MMDYDKIRAGVTLLLEGIGEDVSREGLLETPDRIARMCAEIYGGLYEDPAVHLKKQFAAEQNDMVVEKDITFYSTCEHHLLPFYGKAHVAYIPNGRVAGLSKLARTVDVYA
;
A
#
# COMPACT_ATOMS: atom_id res chain seq x y z
N MET A 1 -10.24 7.42 8.76
CA MET A 1 -11.03 6.47 7.95
C MET A 1 -11.24 7.04 6.56
N MET A 2 -11.17 6.19 5.56
CA MET A 2 -11.36 6.60 4.16
C MET A 2 -12.81 7.02 3.89
N ASP A 3 -12.99 8.16 3.24
CA ASP A 3 -14.30 8.72 2.93
C ASP A 3 -14.67 8.37 1.48
N TYR A 4 -15.42 7.28 1.33
CA TYR A 4 -15.81 6.76 0.03
C TYR A 4 -16.70 7.72 -0.76
N ASP A 5 -17.57 8.46 -0.09
CA ASP A 5 -18.46 9.40 -0.76
C ASP A 5 -17.67 10.56 -1.36
N LYS A 6 -16.67 11.04 -0.63
CA LYS A 6 -15.75 12.06 -1.12
C LYS A 6 -14.94 11.58 -2.31
N ILE A 7 -14.46 10.34 -2.28
CA ILE A 7 -13.74 9.74 -3.41
C ILE A 7 -14.64 9.65 -4.63
N ARG A 8 -15.86 9.13 -4.47
CA ARG A 8 -16.83 9.03 -5.58
C ARG A 8 -17.09 10.40 -6.22
N ALA A 9 -17.35 11.41 -5.39
CA ALA A 9 -17.56 12.78 -5.87
C ALA A 9 -16.34 13.31 -6.62
N GLY A 10 -15.15 13.10 -6.10
CA GLY A 10 -13.89 13.52 -6.72
C GLY A 10 -13.64 12.86 -8.07
N VAL A 11 -13.93 11.57 -8.20
CA VAL A 11 -13.80 10.82 -9.46
C VAL A 11 -14.79 11.36 -10.50
N THR A 12 -16.03 11.61 -10.09
CA THR A 12 -17.04 12.20 -10.99
C THR A 12 -16.58 13.55 -11.51
N LEU A 13 -16.10 14.42 -10.63
CA LEU A 13 -15.56 15.74 -11.02
C LEU A 13 -14.35 15.62 -11.95
N LEU A 14 -13.47 14.67 -11.71
CA LEU A 14 -12.32 14.44 -12.58
C LEU A 14 -12.77 14.04 -13.98
N LEU A 15 -13.69 13.09 -14.10
CA LEU A 15 -14.21 12.62 -15.37
C LEU A 15 -14.91 13.76 -16.14
N GLU A 16 -15.73 14.56 -15.46
CA GLU A 16 -16.37 15.75 -16.05
C GLU A 16 -15.31 16.77 -16.50
N GLY A 17 -14.29 17.00 -15.66
CA GLY A 17 -13.21 17.95 -15.93
C GLY A 17 -12.38 17.60 -17.16
N ILE A 18 -12.20 16.33 -17.47
CA ILE A 18 -11.51 15.89 -18.70
C ILE A 18 -12.44 15.83 -19.92
N GLY A 19 -13.72 16.13 -19.73
CA GLY A 19 -14.70 16.17 -20.82
C GLY A 19 -15.44 14.87 -21.11
N GLU A 20 -15.39 13.91 -20.18
CA GLU A 20 -16.12 12.65 -20.34
C GLU A 20 -17.60 12.79 -19.95
N ASP A 21 -18.44 11.97 -20.59
CA ASP A 21 -19.84 11.80 -20.22
C ASP A 21 -19.97 10.76 -19.10
N VAL A 22 -20.12 11.22 -17.87
CA VAL A 22 -20.24 10.37 -16.68
C VAL A 22 -21.51 9.52 -16.67
N SER A 23 -22.49 9.82 -17.53
CA SER A 23 -23.75 9.08 -17.62
C SER A 23 -23.68 7.88 -18.58
N ARG A 24 -22.64 7.79 -19.39
CA ARG A 24 -22.49 6.63 -20.29
C ARG A 24 -22.26 5.35 -19.53
N GLU A 25 -22.78 4.25 -20.06
CA GLU A 25 -22.81 2.94 -19.41
C GLU A 25 -21.42 2.49 -18.86
N GLY A 26 -20.36 2.72 -19.63
CA GLY A 26 -19.01 2.33 -19.23
C GLY A 26 -18.45 3.09 -18.02
N LEU A 27 -19.00 4.23 -17.65
CA LEU A 27 -18.52 5.09 -16.56
C LEU A 27 -19.46 5.16 -15.35
N LEU A 28 -20.68 4.62 -15.46
CA LEU A 28 -21.67 4.72 -14.37
C LEU A 28 -21.14 4.17 -13.02
N GLU A 29 -20.42 3.08 -13.06
CA GLU A 29 -19.90 2.44 -11.85
C GLU A 29 -18.44 2.85 -11.52
N THR A 30 -17.80 3.64 -12.36
CA THR A 30 -16.37 4.00 -12.20
C THR A 30 -16.09 4.69 -10.87
N PRO A 31 -16.89 5.67 -10.40
CA PRO A 31 -16.64 6.29 -9.11
C PRO A 31 -16.61 5.28 -7.94
N ASP A 32 -17.55 4.33 -7.95
CA ASP A 32 -17.59 3.31 -6.90
C ASP A 32 -16.45 2.29 -7.01
N ARG A 33 -16.10 1.90 -8.22
CA ARG A 33 -14.96 0.99 -8.47
C ARG A 33 -13.66 1.62 -7.99
N ILE A 34 -13.44 2.90 -8.26
CA ILE A 34 -12.24 3.61 -7.81
C ILE A 34 -12.24 3.77 -6.29
N ALA A 35 -13.38 4.06 -5.68
CA ALA A 35 -13.46 4.14 -4.22
C ALA A 35 -13.05 2.82 -3.55
N ARG A 36 -13.53 1.69 -4.08
CA ARG A 36 -13.11 0.36 -3.59
C ARG A 36 -11.63 0.07 -3.84
N MET A 37 -11.13 0.42 -5.02
CA MET A 37 -9.72 0.30 -5.34
C MET A 37 -8.86 1.11 -4.35
N CYS A 38 -9.25 2.34 -4.03
CA CYS A 38 -8.53 3.17 -3.07
C CYS A 38 -8.43 2.52 -1.68
N ALA A 39 -9.49 1.82 -1.25
CA ALA A 39 -9.46 1.08 0.02
C ALA A 39 -8.38 0.00 0.03
N GLU A 40 -8.16 -0.65 -1.11
CA GLU A 40 -7.15 -1.68 -1.27
C GLU A 40 -5.74 -1.10 -1.37
N ILE A 41 -5.52 -0.16 -2.31
CA ILE A 41 -4.17 0.32 -2.61
C ILE A 41 -3.64 1.37 -1.65
N TYR A 42 -4.52 2.10 -0.95
CA TYR A 42 -4.14 3.13 0.04
C TYR A 42 -4.46 2.71 1.48
N GLY A 43 -4.78 1.44 1.71
CA GLY A 43 -5.10 0.92 3.05
C GLY A 43 -3.97 1.11 4.06
N GLY A 44 -2.73 1.08 3.60
CA GLY A 44 -1.55 1.29 4.44
C GLY A 44 -1.51 2.63 5.17
N LEU A 45 -2.22 3.66 4.67
CA LEU A 45 -2.34 4.96 5.35
C LEU A 45 -3.00 4.84 6.74
N TYR A 46 -3.75 3.77 6.96
CA TYR A 46 -4.50 3.53 8.20
C TYR A 46 -3.93 2.38 9.04
N GLU A 47 -2.79 1.82 8.62
CA GLU A 47 -2.11 0.74 9.31
C GLU A 47 -0.87 1.24 10.05
N ASP A 48 -0.62 0.65 11.23
CA ASP A 48 0.62 0.83 11.96
C ASP A 48 1.59 -0.30 11.55
N PRO A 49 2.66 -0.01 10.78
CA PRO A 49 3.59 -1.04 10.35
C PRO A 49 4.31 -1.73 11.51
N ALA A 50 4.44 -1.07 12.66
CA ALA A 50 5.06 -1.64 13.85
C ALA A 50 4.31 -2.87 14.37
N VAL A 51 3.01 -2.99 14.10
CA VAL A 51 2.21 -4.15 14.49
C VAL A 51 2.78 -5.44 13.88
N HIS A 52 3.21 -5.38 12.62
CA HIS A 52 3.79 -6.55 11.95
C HIS A 52 5.13 -6.97 12.56
N LEU A 53 5.91 -6.02 13.06
CA LEU A 53 7.24 -6.27 13.64
C LEU A 53 7.19 -6.74 15.10
N LYS A 54 6.03 -6.76 15.74
CA LYS A 54 5.87 -7.27 17.11
C LYS A 54 6.05 -8.78 17.20
N LYS A 55 5.80 -9.51 16.12
CA LYS A 55 6.01 -10.96 16.08
C LYS A 55 7.49 -11.25 15.92
N GLN A 56 8.11 -11.62 17.04
CA GLN A 56 9.55 -11.82 17.15
C GLN A 56 9.87 -13.15 17.79
N PHE A 57 11.08 -13.63 17.54
CA PHE A 57 11.62 -14.88 18.09
C PHE A 57 12.97 -14.59 18.73
N ALA A 58 13.29 -15.33 19.79
CA ALA A 58 14.63 -15.26 20.39
C ALA A 58 15.69 -15.77 19.41
N ALA A 59 16.82 -15.08 19.37
CA ALA A 59 17.97 -15.45 18.54
C ALA A 59 19.25 -15.38 19.37
N GLU A 60 20.07 -16.43 19.27
CA GLU A 60 21.36 -16.49 19.97
C GLU A 60 22.46 -15.77 19.19
N GLN A 61 22.33 -15.72 17.85
CA GLN A 61 23.29 -15.08 16.98
C GLN A 61 22.77 -13.70 16.54
N ASN A 62 23.71 -12.76 16.38
CA ASN A 62 23.42 -11.41 15.93
C ASN A 62 23.98 -11.15 14.53
N ASP A 63 24.01 -12.17 13.67
CA ASP A 63 24.38 -11.98 12.27
C ASP A 63 23.30 -11.18 11.54
N MET A 64 23.74 -10.38 10.56
CA MET A 64 22.83 -9.58 9.76
C MET A 64 21.78 -10.46 9.07
N VAL A 65 20.51 -10.11 9.26
CA VAL A 65 19.38 -10.68 8.54
C VAL A 65 19.09 -9.82 7.32
N VAL A 66 19.01 -10.44 6.15
CA VAL A 66 18.72 -9.75 4.90
C VAL A 66 17.58 -10.45 4.20
N GLU A 67 16.54 -9.71 3.83
CA GLU A 67 15.49 -10.16 2.93
C GLU A 67 15.54 -9.32 1.67
N LYS A 68 15.76 -9.97 0.53
CA LYS A 68 15.94 -9.32 -0.77
C LYS A 68 14.73 -9.54 -1.66
N ASP A 69 14.64 -8.69 -2.67
CA ASP A 69 13.69 -8.85 -3.77
C ASP A 69 12.22 -8.90 -3.32
N ILE A 70 11.89 -8.14 -2.30
CA ILE A 70 10.50 -7.98 -1.88
C ILE A 70 9.81 -7.13 -2.94
N THR A 71 8.96 -7.76 -3.75
CA THR A 71 8.18 -7.05 -4.75
C THR A 71 7.14 -6.16 -4.08
N PHE A 72 7.05 -4.90 -4.48
CA PHE A 72 6.03 -3.99 -4.01
C PHE A 72 5.39 -3.24 -5.17
N TYR A 73 4.16 -2.79 -4.97
CA TYR A 73 3.41 -1.92 -5.87
C TYR A 73 3.04 -0.66 -5.10
N SER A 74 3.21 0.49 -5.72
CA SER A 74 2.95 1.77 -5.08
C SER A 74 2.36 2.77 -6.06
N THR A 75 2.03 3.95 -5.58
CA THR A 75 1.43 5.03 -6.37
C THR A 75 2.30 6.27 -6.29
N CYS A 76 2.64 6.85 -7.44
CA CYS A 76 3.41 8.08 -7.50
C CYS A 76 2.63 9.23 -6.87
N GLU A 77 3.26 9.93 -5.94
CA GLU A 77 2.72 11.08 -5.22
C GLU A 77 2.32 12.24 -6.17
N HIS A 78 3.09 12.42 -7.24
CA HIS A 78 2.93 13.58 -8.14
C HIS A 78 1.77 13.42 -9.14
N HIS A 79 1.51 12.21 -9.60
CA HIS A 79 0.54 11.96 -10.68
C HIS A 79 -0.48 10.88 -10.35
N LEU A 80 -0.36 10.23 -9.19
CA LEU A 80 -1.17 9.08 -8.78
C LEU A 80 -1.06 7.90 -9.76
N LEU A 81 0.02 7.82 -10.52
CA LEU A 81 0.29 6.69 -11.40
C LEU A 81 0.90 5.53 -10.63
N PRO A 82 0.49 4.30 -10.93
CA PRO A 82 1.08 3.13 -10.27
C PRO A 82 2.50 2.87 -10.77
N PHE A 83 3.34 2.38 -9.88
CA PHE A 83 4.66 1.84 -10.20
C PHE A 83 4.94 0.62 -9.32
N TYR A 84 5.94 -0.14 -9.68
CA TYR A 84 6.37 -1.29 -8.90
C TYR A 84 7.89 -1.34 -8.82
N GLY A 85 8.37 -2.09 -7.86
CA GLY A 85 9.80 -2.26 -7.68
C GLY A 85 10.11 -3.38 -6.70
N LYS A 86 11.37 -3.39 -6.28
CA LYS A 86 11.87 -4.34 -5.29
C LYS A 86 12.50 -3.59 -4.13
N ALA A 87 12.17 -4.03 -2.91
CA ALA A 87 12.77 -3.53 -1.69
C ALA A 87 13.67 -4.61 -1.08
N HIS A 88 14.74 -4.16 -0.46
CA HIS A 88 15.62 -5.02 0.33
C HIS A 88 15.66 -4.48 1.74
N VAL A 89 15.50 -5.36 2.71
CA VAL A 89 15.51 -5.02 4.13
C VAL A 89 16.60 -5.79 4.82
N ALA A 90 17.46 -5.09 5.56
CA ALA A 90 18.51 -5.71 6.35
C ALA A 90 18.52 -5.09 7.76
N TYR A 91 18.77 -5.93 8.76
CA TYR A 91 18.94 -5.47 10.13
C TYR A 91 19.89 -6.41 10.89
N ILE A 92 20.45 -5.89 11.97
CA ILE A 92 21.27 -6.69 12.89
C ILE A 92 20.39 -7.00 14.11
N PRO A 93 20.11 -8.28 14.38
CA PRO A 93 19.35 -8.67 15.56
C PRO A 93 20.02 -8.22 16.85
N ASN A 94 19.20 -7.91 17.86
CA ASN A 94 19.66 -7.66 19.20
C ASN A 94 18.94 -8.61 20.16
N GLY A 95 19.29 -9.90 20.05
CA GLY A 95 18.68 -10.98 20.82
C GLY A 95 17.33 -11.48 20.30
N ARG A 96 16.75 -10.82 19.31
CA ARG A 96 15.46 -11.18 18.73
C ARG A 96 15.44 -10.95 17.23
N VAL A 97 14.69 -11.78 16.51
CA VAL A 97 14.49 -11.68 15.06
C VAL A 97 13.00 -11.55 14.74
N ALA A 98 12.68 -10.77 13.72
CA ALA A 98 11.34 -10.69 13.16
C ALA A 98 11.15 -11.80 12.12
N GLY A 99 9.92 -12.30 11.98
CA GLY A 99 9.58 -13.22 10.89
C GLY A 99 9.80 -12.57 9.52
N LEU A 100 10.33 -13.31 8.54
CA LEU A 100 10.60 -12.79 7.20
C LEU A 100 9.34 -12.24 6.53
N SER A 101 8.20 -12.94 6.68
CA SER A 101 6.93 -12.47 6.15
C SER A 101 6.49 -11.12 6.75
N LYS A 102 6.95 -10.79 7.94
CA LYS A 102 6.63 -9.52 8.62
C LYS A 102 7.39 -8.35 8.03
N LEU A 103 8.59 -8.58 7.54
CA LEU A 103 9.36 -7.57 6.80
C LEU A 103 8.66 -7.21 5.49
N ALA A 104 8.21 -8.21 4.73
CA ALA A 104 7.45 -8.00 3.51
C ALA A 104 6.12 -7.24 3.77
N ARG A 105 5.39 -7.60 4.82
CA ARG A 105 4.16 -6.89 5.21
C ARG A 105 4.41 -5.45 5.61
N THR A 106 5.53 -5.18 6.27
CA THR A 106 5.93 -3.81 6.61
C THR A 106 6.17 -2.98 5.34
N VAL A 107 6.85 -3.55 4.34
CA VAL A 107 7.01 -2.90 3.03
C VAL A 107 5.66 -2.59 2.40
N ASP A 108 4.71 -3.53 2.42
CA ASP A 108 3.37 -3.34 1.85
C ASP A 108 2.60 -2.19 2.53
N VAL A 109 2.77 -1.98 3.83
CA VAL A 109 2.13 -0.86 4.53
C VAL A 109 2.64 0.48 4.01
N TYR A 110 3.93 0.60 3.70
CA TYR A 110 4.53 1.83 3.19
C TYR A 110 4.37 2.02 1.69
N ALA A 111 4.19 0.95 0.94
CA ALA A 111 4.04 1.00 -0.50
C ALA A 111 2.61 1.35 -0.91
#